data_b344f80cf51d2e1189bb3b98c86e4e1d
#
_entry.id   b344f80cf51d2e1189bb3b98c86e4e1d
#
_cell.length_a   1.000
_cell.length_b   1.000
_cell.length_c   1.000
_cell.angle_alpha   90.00
_cell.angle_beta   90.00
_cell.angle_gamma   90.00
#
_symmetry.space_group_name_H-M   'P 1'
#
loop_
_entity.id
_entity.type
_entity.pdbx_description
1 polymer ?
#
loop_
_entity_poly.entity_id
_entity_poly.type
_entity_poly.pdbx_seq_one_letter_code
_entity_poly.pdbx_strand_id
1 'polypeptide(L)'
;IVRIDHFRGFESYYAIPFGNETAEDGEWRKGPDSELFKLAEQKLGKLNIIAEDLGFITPEVRKMLDETGYPGMKVLQFAFDNGKNEHLPHNFTTTNCFAYTGTHDNETLTGWVKGLSEKNLKFAKKYLGEKKIHKLPYAVIKSAWGSVAEVAVAQIQDFLNSPPEDRMNTPSTLGTNWQFRTLKSDFSNSLVKKIKKLNKIYNR
;
A
#
# COMPACT_ATOMS: atom_id res chain seq x y z
N ILE A 1 7.61 -13.70 4.84
CA ILE A 1 7.49 -12.80 3.66
C ILE A 1 8.33 -11.56 3.93
N VAL A 2 9.12 -11.13 2.95
CA VAL A 2 9.95 -9.92 3.02
C VAL A 2 9.43 -8.90 2.02
N ARG A 3 9.16 -7.66 2.45
CA ARG A 3 8.87 -6.56 1.55
C ARG A 3 10.17 -5.85 1.18
N ILE A 4 10.47 -5.79 -0.12
CA ILE A 4 11.57 -5.00 -0.67
C ILE A 4 11.04 -3.60 -0.96
N ASP A 5 11.54 -2.63 -0.19
CA ASP A 5 11.20 -1.22 -0.37
C ASP A 5 11.88 -0.62 -1.58
N HIS A 6 11.23 0.36 -2.23
CA HIS A 6 11.75 1.05 -3.41
C HIS A 6 12.27 0.08 -4.48
N PHE A 7 11.45 -0.93 -4.85
CA PHE A 7 11.85 -2.00 -5.78
C PHE A 7 12.35 -1.46 -7.13
N ARG A 8 11.80 -0.33 -7.60
CA ARG A 8 12.29 0.32 -8.82
C ARG A 8 13.77 0.70 -8.78
N GLY A 9 14.35 0.93 -7.59
CA GLY A 9 15.76 1.26 -7.41
C GLY A 9 16.73 0.17 -7.89
N PHE A 10 16.25 -1.07 -8.01
CA PHE A 10 17.04 -2.17 -8.56
C PHE A 10 17.09 -2.11 -10.10
N GLU A 11 16.13 -1.50 -10.76
CA GLU A 11 16.16 -1.23 -12.20
C GLU A 11 17.07 -0.03 -12.48
N SER A 12 16.81 1.10 -11.83
CA SER A 12 17.67 2.31 -11.91
C SER A 12 17.48 3.17 -10.66
N TYR A 13 18.54 3.83 -10.26
CA TYR A 13 18.59 4.70 -9.09
C TYR A 13 19.24 6.03 -9.42
N TYR A 14 18.83 7.07 -8.71
CA TYR A 14 19.38 8.39 -8.88
C TYR A 14 20.59 8.57 -7.96
N ALA A 15 21.77 8.73 -8.56
CA ALA A 15 23.04 8.88 -7.85
C ALA A 15 23.37 10.36 -7.70
N ILE A 16 23.57 10.80 -6.47
CA ILE A 16 23.97 12.16 -6.14
C ILE A 16 25.41 12.12 -5.64
N PRO A 17 26.33 12.95 -6.16
CA PRO A 17 27.70 13.02 -5.67
C PRO A 17 27.72 13.29 -4.15
N PHE A 18 28.59 12.58 -3.44
CA PHE A 18 28.76 12.80 -2.01
C PHE A 18 29.20 14.25 -1.73
N GLY A 19 28.53 14.90 -0.78
CA GLY A 19 28.79 16.28 -0.41
C GLY A 19 27.86 17.31 -1.07
N ASN A 20 27.04 16.92 -2.07
CA ASN A 20 26.04 17.82 -2.61
C ASN A 20 24.88 18.02 -1.62
N GLU A 21 24.45 19.26 -1.45
CA GLU A 21 23.32 19.61 -0.55
C GLU A 21 21.96 19.33 -1.19
N THR A 22 21.90 19.28 -2.53
CA THR A 22 20.67 19.05 -3.31
C THR A 22 20.85 17.92 -4.32
N ALA A 23 19.73 17.48 -4.91
CA ALA A 23 19.73 16.45 -5.94
C ALA A 23 19.91 17.00 -7.38
N GLU A 24 20.19 18.30 -7.56
CA GLU A 24 20.22 18.93 -8.88
C GLU A 24 21.32 18.38 -9.79
N ASP A 25 22.49 18.06 -9.23
CA ASP A 25 23.65 17.55 -9.97
C ASP A 25 23.74 16.02 -9.99
N GLY A 26 22.64 15.33 -9.76
CA GLY A 26 22.61 13.87 -9.79
C GLY A 26 22.38 13.31 -11.19
N GLU A 27 22.58 11.99 -11.33
CA GLU A 27 22.33 11.26 -12.57
C GLU A 27 21.64 9.91 -12.31
N TRP A 28 20.84 9.44 -13.28
CA TRP A 28 20.29 8.11 -13.24
C TRP A 28 21.33 7.06 -13.61
N ARG A 29 21.47 6.04 -12.76
CA ARG A 29 22.35 4.89 -12.97
C ARG A 29 21.54 3.60 -13.03
N LYS A 30 21.95 2.70 -13.91
CA LYS A 30 21.36 1.36 -14.03
C LYS A 30 21.69 0.54 -12.79
N GLY A 31 20.67 -0.12 -12.23
CA GLY A 31 20.80 -1.08 -11.14
C GLY A 31 21.08 -2.51 -11.64
N PRO A 32 21.16 -3.48 -10.72
CA PRO A 32 21.42 -4.89 -11.04
C PRO A 32 20.21 -5.60 -11.70
N ASP A 33 19.05 -4.94 -11.77
CA ASP A 33 17.82 -5.44 -12.37
C ASP A 33 17.35 -6.80 -11.78
N SER A 34 16.62 -7.60 -12.54
CA SER A 34 16.14 -8.91 -12.14
C SER A 34 17.26 -9.92 -11.84
N GLU A 35 18.47 -9.70 -12.34
CA GLU A 35 19.62 -10.60 -12.17
C GLU A 35 19.99 -10.82 -10.70
N LEU A 36 19.91 -9.76 -9.86
CA LEU A 36 20.14 -9.89 -8.42
C LEU A 36 19.18 -10.91 -7.79
N PHE A 37 17.90 -10.81 -8.12
CA PHE A 37 16.86 -11.68 -7.56
C PHE A 37 16.95 -13.11 -8.08
N LYS A 38 17.25 -13.28 -9.37
CA LYS A 38 17.52 -14.60 -9.97
C LYS A 38 18.70 -15.29 -9.30
N LEU A 39 19.79 -14.55 -9.05
CA LEU A 39 20.97 -15.09 -8.36
C LEU A 39 20.64 -15.45 -6.90
N ALA A 40 19.88 -14.59 -6.22
CA ALA A 40 19.45 -14.85 -4.84
C ALA A 40 18.60 -16.13 -4.75
N GLU A 41 17.65 -16.34 -5.66
CA GLU A 41 16.83 -17.57 -5.70
C GLU A 41 17.65 -18.82 -6.08
N GLN A 42 18.64 -18.68 -6.95
CA GLN A 42 19.57 -19.79 -7.24
C GLN A 42 20.36 -20.24 -6.01
N LYS A 43 20.71 -19.31 -5.12
CA LYS A 43 21.50 -19.60 -3.91
C LYS A 43 20.66 -19.98 -2.70
N LEU A 44 19.48 -19.41 -2.55
CA LEU A 44 18.66 -19.48 -1.34
C LEU A 44 17.35 -20.28 -1.54
N GLY A 45 17.04 -20.69 -2.77
CA GLY A 45 15.76 -21.25 -3.14
C GLY A 45 14.70 -20.17 -3.35
N LYS A 46 13.44 -20.57 -3.57
CA LYS A 46 12.32 -19.64 -3.79
C LYS A 46 12.15 -18.68 -2.62
N LEU A 47 12.11 -17.40 -2.93
CA LEU A 47 11.96 -16.32 -1.96
C LEU A 47 10.51 -15.82 -1.90
N ASN A 48 10.01 -15.60 -0.69
CA ASN A 48 8.70 -14.99 -0.46
C ASN A 48 8.88 -13.46 -0.34
N ILE A 49 8.91 -12.78 -1.47
CA ILE A 49 9.13 -11.33 -1.58
C ILE A 49 7.86 -10.63 -2.04
N ILE A 50 7.60 -9.46 -1.49
CA ILE A 50 6.66 -8.46 -2.01
C ILE A 50 7.50 -7.31 -2.53
N ALA A 51 7.29 -6.91 -3.78
CA ALA A 51 7.95 -5.76 -4.38
C ALA A 51 7.14 -4.49 -4.12
N GLU A 52 7.76 -3.46 -3.53
CA GLU A 52 7.14 -2.14 -3.45
C GLU A 52 7.33 -1.43 -4.80
N ASP A 53 6.27 -1.45 -5.61
CA ASP A 53 6.16 -0.90 -6.96
C ASP A 53 5.28 0.35 -6.99
N LEU A 54 5.43 1.24 -6.02
CA LEU A 54 4.66 2.47 -5.91
C LEU A 54 5.42 3.66 -6.53
N GLY A 55 4.67 4.72 -6.86
CA GLY A 55 5.21 5.96 -7.42
C GLY A 55 5.39 5.91 -8.94
N PHE A 56 6.49 6.45 -9.45
CA PHE A 56 6.73 6.54 -10.89
C PHE A 56 7.31 5.22 -11.44
N ILE A 57 6.46 4.41 -12.03
CA ILE A 57 6.81 3.08 -12.56
C ILE A 57 6.95 3.13 -14.07
N THR A 58 8.17 2.86 -14.57
CA THR A 58 8.48 2.79 -16.01
C THR A 58 8.17 1.39 -16.58
N PRO A 59 8.10 1.26 -17.93
CA PRO A 59 7.97 -0.05 -18.56
C PRO A 59 9.07 -1.05 -18.15
N GLU A 60 10.31 -0.57 -17.94
CA GLU A 60 11.45 -1.39 -17.52
C GLU A 60 11.25 -1.94 -16.11
N VAL A 61 10.74 -1.13 -15.19
CA VAL A 61 10.40 -1.58 -13.83
C VAL A 61 9.29 -2.62 -13.87
N ARG A 62 8.26 -2.44 -14.72
CA ARG A 62 7.20 -3.43 -14.90
C ARG A 62 7.77 -4.75 -15.44
N LYS A 63 8.66 -4.67 -16.43
CA LYS A 63 9.36 -5.84 -16.97
C LYS A 63 10.16 -6.57 -15.88
N MET A 64 10.92 -5.84 -15.06
CA MET A 64 11.68 -6.45 -13.94
C MET A 64 10.72 -7.14 -12.94
N LEU A 65 9.57 -6.53 -12.63
CA LEU A 65 8.57 -7.14 -11.76
C LEU A 65 8.01 -8.43 -12.37
N ASP A 66 7.68 -8.42 -13.67
CA ASP A 66 7.19 -9.59 -14.40
C ASP A 66 8.24 -10.72 -14.45
N GLU A 67 9.52 -10.38 -14.67
CA GLU A 67 10.62 -11.34 -14.72
C GLU A 67 10.90 -12.02 -13.37
N THR A 68 10.72 -11.27 -12.25
CA THR A 68 10.90 -11.84 -10.91
C THR A 68 9.66 -12.61 -10.44
N GLY A 69 8.49 -12.31 -11.00
CA GLY A 69 7.21 -12.90 -10.59
C GLY A 69 6.79 -12.51 -9.17
N TYR A 70 7.42 -11.51 -8.56
CA TYR A 70 7.04 -11.06 -7.23
C TYR A 70 5.74 -10.26 -7.27
N PRO A 71 4.84 -10.45 -6.28
CA PRO A 71 3.65 -9.63 -6.17
C PRO A 71 4.00 -8.16 -5.90
N GLY A 72 3.36 -7.27 -6.65
CA GLY A 72 3.37 -5.83 -6.41
C GLY A 72 2.33 -5.39 -5.39
N MET A 73 2.23 -4.09 -5.17
CA MET A 73 1.35 -3.47 -4.18
C MET A 73 0.27 -2.61 -4.84
N LYS A 74 -0.94 -2.69 -4.31
CA LYS A 74 -2.07 -1.82 -4.65
C LYS A 74 -2.56 -1.13 -3.39
N VAL A 75 -2.43 0.19 -3.32
CA VAL A 75 -2.75 0.99 -2.12
C VAL A 75 -4.03 1.80 -2.38
N LEU A 76 -5.13 1.45 -1.70
CA LEU A 76 -6.44 2.04 -1.99
C LEU A 76 -6.50 3.53 -1.65
N GLN A 77 -5.72 4.03 -0.71
CA GLN A 77 -5.68 5.47 -0.43
C GLN A 77 -5.22 6.32 -1.64
N PHE A 78 -4.52 5.73 -2.61
CA PHE A 78 -4.10 6.40 -3.85
C PHE A 78 -5.16 6.33 -4.96
N ALA A 79 -6.24 5.59 -4.76
CA ALA A 79 -7.12 5.14 -5.83
C ALA A 79 -8.25 6.12 -6.23
N PHE A 80 -8.66 7.03 -5.34
CA PHE A 80 -9.95 7.71 -5.47
C PHE A 80 -9.87 9.10 -6.12
N ASP A 81 -9.00 9.29 -7.09
CA ASP A 81 -8.89 10.50 -7.90
C ASP A 81 -9.72 10.43 -9.20
N ASN A 82 -9.78 9.25 -9.81
CA ASN A 82 -10.56 8.98 -11.03
C ASN A 82 -10.79 7.46 -11.22
N GLY A 83 -11.71 7.10 -12.15
CA GLY A 83 -12.08 5.70 -12.39
C GLY A 83 -11.06 4.85 -13.14
N LYS A 84 -9.95 5.42 -13.63
CA LYS A 84 -8.89 4.72 -14.37
C LYS A 84 -7.67 4.41 -13.51
N ASN A 85 -7.69 4.85 -12.25
CA ASN A 85 -6.56 4.65 -11.35
C ASN A 85 -6.30 3.16 -11.11
N GLU A 86 -5.04 2.73 -11.28
CA GLU A 86 -4.64 1.33 -11.19
C GLU A 86 -4.75 0.72 -9.78
N HIS A 87 -4.90 1.55 -8.75
CA HIS A 87 -5.14 1.10 -7.38
C HIS A 87 -6.62 0.85 -7.06
N LEU A 88 -7.53 1.09 -8.01
CA LEU A 88 -8.94 0.69 -7.85
C LEU A 88 -9.11 -0.80 -8.11
N PRO A 89 -9.78 -1.57 -7.25
CA PRO A 89 -9.89 -3.02 -7.38
C PRO A 89 -10.36 -3.54 -8.73
N HIS A 90 -11.26 -2.82 -9.43
CA HIS A 90 -11.73 -3.24 -10.75
C HIS A 90 -10.71 -3.05 -11.88
N ASN A 91 -9.61 -2.32 -11.61
CA ASN A 91 -8.50 -2.12 -12.55
C ASN A 91 -7.30 -3.03 -12.26
N PHE A 92 -7.37 -3.91 -11.28
CA PHE A 92 -6.29 -4.86 -11.02
C PHE A 92 -6.16 -5.83 -12.19
N THR A 93 -5.00 -5.85 -12.81
CA THR A 93 -4.70 -6.67 -14.00
C THR A 93 -4.16 -8.05 -13.66
N THR A 94 -3.84 -8.30 -12.39
CA THR A 94 -3.32 -9.57 -11.90
C THR A 94 -3.85 -9.88 -10.51
N THR A 95 -3.94 -11.17 -10.18
CA THR A 95 -4.21 -11.63 -8.81
C THR A 95 -2.93 -11.64 -7.96
N ASN A 96 -1.74 -11.73 -8.62
CA ASN A 96 -0.43 -11.72 -7.97
C ASN A 96 -0.07 -10.31 -7.49
N CYS A 97 -0.83 -9.81 -6.53
CA CYS A 97 -0.60 -8.52 -5.89
C CYS A 97 -1.16 -8.51 -4.47
N PHE A 98 -0.68 -7.56 -3.68
CA PHE A 98 -1.16 -7.30 -2.32
C PHE A 98 -1.98 -6.00 -2.31
N ALA A 99 -3.24 -6.06 -1.90
CA ALA A 99 -4.11 -4.89 -1.75
C ALA A 99 -4.03 -4.36 -0.32
N TYR A 100 -3.61 -3.10 -0.18
CA TYR A 100 -3.52 -2.39 1.09
C TYR A 100 -4.59 -1.31 1.18
N THR A 101 -5.19 -1.11 2.36
CA THR A 101 -5.95 0.13 2.62
C THR A 101 -5.03 1.34 2.62
N GLY A 102 -3.90 1.22 3.26
CA GLY A 102 -2.76 2.14 3.35
C GLY A 102 -1.57 1.39 3.94
N THR A 103 -0.37 1.93 3.76
CA THR A 103 0.87 1.44 4.38
C THR A 103 1.14 2.19 5.69
N HIS A 104 2.25 1.86 6.38
CA HIS A 104 2.70 2.61 7.55
C HIS A 104 2.96 4.10 7.28
N ASP A 105 3.25 4.47 6.03
CA ASP A 105 3.51 5.85 5.60
C ASP A 105 2.23 6.61 5.21
N ASN A 106 1.10 5.92 5.15
CA ASN A 106 -0.17 6.53 4.85
C ASN A 106 -0.88 7.03 6.12
N GLU A 107 -1.85 7.89 5.92
CA GLU A 107 -2.77 8.34 6.95
C GLU A 107 -3.66 7.19 7.45
N THR A 108 -4.24 7.28 8.65
CA THR A 108 -5.37 6.42 8.99
C THR A 108 -6.51 6.65 8.00
N LEU A 109 -7.33 5.64 7.71
CA LEU A 109 -8.47 5.84 6.79
C LEU A 109 -9.42 6.96 7.27
N THR A 110 -9.54 7.16 8.59
CA THR A 110 -10.33 8.27 9.14
C THR A 110 -9.73 9.63 8.80
N GLY A 111 -8.41 9.78 8.94
CA GLY A 111 -7.68 10.98 8.56
C GLY A 111 -7.70 11.20 7.06
N TRP A 112 -7.44 10.15 6.27
CA TRP A 112 -7.50 10.19 4.82
C TRP A 112 -8.86 10.67 4.29
N VAL A 113 -9.97 10.12 4.81
CA VAL A 113 -11.32 10.57 4.40
C VAL A 113 -11.55 12.05 4.69
N LYS A 114 -11.04 12.56 5.83
CA LYS A 114 -11.13 13.99 6.18
C LYS A 114 -10.30 14.88 5.25
N GLY A 115 -9.17 14.38 4.75
CA GLY A 115 -8.27 15.08 3.84
C GLY A 115 -8.67 15.05 2.36
N LEU A 116 -9.69 14.29 1.98
CA LEU A 116 -10.13 14.21 0.59
C LEU A 116 -10.72 15.54 0.10
N SER A 117 -10.36 15.94 -1.12
CA SER A 117 -11.08 17.01 -1.82
C SER A 117 -12.56 16.65 -2.03
N GLU A 118 -13.44 17.64 -2.19
CA GLU A 118 -14.86 17.38 -2.45
C GLU A 118 -15.08 16.47 -3.65
N LYS A 119 -14.30 16.66 -4.72
CA LYS A 119 -14.35 15.84 -5.94
C LYS A 119 -14.05 14.37 -5.60
N ASN A 120 -12.93 14.12 -4.91
CA ASN A 120 -12.49 12.77 -4.58
C ASN A 120 -13.41 12.11 -3.56
N LEU A 121 -13.91 12.87 -2.58
CA LEU A 121 -14.91 12.39 -1.62
C LEU A 121 -16.22 11.97 -2.32
N LYS A 122 -16.70 12.77 -3.28
CA LYS A 122 -17.89 12.45 -4.07
C LYS A 122 -17.66 11.17 -4.88
N PHE A 123 -16.48 11.04 -5.49
CA PHE A 123 -16.12 9.85 -6.25
C PHE A 123 -16.03 8.62 -5.33
N ALA A 124 -15.33 8.70 -4.20
CA ALA A 124 -15.22 7.61 -3.23
C ALA A 124 -16.57 7.13 -2.72
N LYS A 125 -17.48 8.05 -2.35
CA LYS A 125 -18.85 7.72 -1.94
C LYS A 125 -19.60 6.96 -3.03
N LYS A 126 -19.52 7.41 -4.29
CA LYS A 126 -20.19 6.77 -5.40
C LYS A 126 -19.60 5.39 -5.68
N TYR A 127 -18.28 5.29 -5.75
CA TYR A 127 -17.56 4.05 -6.04
C TYR A 127 -17.82 2.97 -4.97
N LEU A 128 -17.72 3.36 -3.70
CA LEU A 128 -17.89 2.45 -2.56
C LEU A 128 -19.35 2.18 -2.19
N GLY A 129 -20.31 2.87 -2.82
CA GLY A 129 -21.74 2.74 -2.51
C GLY A 129 -22.11 3.21 -1.10
N GLU A 130 -21.28 4.06 -0.47
CA GLU A 130 -21.48 4.52 0.92
C GLU A 130 -21.66 6.05 0.96
N LYS A 131 -22.79 6.48 1.53
CA LYS A 131 -23.13 7.92 1.63
C LYS A 131 -22.60 8.56 2.91
N LYS A 132 -22.47 7.78 3.99
CA LYS A 132 -22.09 8.28 5.32
C LYS A 132 -20.58 8.33 5.46
N ILE A 133 -20.02 9.52 5.67
CA ILE A 133 -18.57 9.75 5.74
C ILE A 133 -17.89 8.83 6.78
N HIS A 134 -18.46 8.69 7.99
CA HIS A 134 -17.90 7.87 9.05
C HIS A 134 -17.91 6.35 8.75
N LYS A 135 -18.59 5.91 7.67
CA LYS A 135 -18.58 4.51 7.22
C LYS A 135 -17.64 4.26 6.05
N LEU A 136 -17.10 5.31 5.42
CA LEU A 136 -16.18 5.16 4.30
C LEU A 136 -14.91 4.36 4.67
N PRO A 137 -14.26 4.54 5.84
CA PRO A 137 -13.12 3.73 6.22
C PRO A 137 -13.40 2.23 6.10
N TYR A 138 -14.52 1.77 6.65
CA TYR A 138 -14.88 0.35 6.55
C TYR A 138 -15.28 -0.08 5.13
N ALA A 139 -15.83 0.83 4.33
CA ALA A 139 -16.14 0.55 2.92
C ALA A 139 -14.85 0.38 2.08
N VAL A 140 -13.78 1.14 2.38
CA VAL A 140 -12.46 0.94 1.77
C VAL A 140 -11.89 -0.43 2.15
N ILE A 141 -11.95 -0.82 3.44
CA ILE A 141 -11.52 -2.15 3.88
C ILE A 141 -12.28 -3.25 3.10
N LYS A 142 -13.60 -3.14 3.00
CA LYS A 142 -14.40 -4.10 2.22
C LYS A 142 -13.98 -4.14 0.75
N SER A 143 -13.63 -3.01 0.17
CA SER A 143 -13.17 -2.93 -1.23
C SER A 143 -11.84 -3.66 -1.43
N ALA A 144 -10.90 -3.54 -0.47
CA ALA A 144 -9.66 -4.31 -0.48
C ALA A 144 -9.93 -5.82 -0.35
N TRP A 145 -10.79 -6.23 0.58
CA TRP A 145 -11.17 -7.63 0.79
C TRP A 145 -11.90 -8.24 -0.40
N GLY A 146 -12.72 -7.48 -1.09
CA GLY A 146 -13.46 -7.91 -2.29
C GLY A 146 -12.66 -7.84 -3.58
N SER A 147 -11.39 -7.43 -3.54
CA SER A 147 -10.52 -7.38 -4.72
C SER A 147 -10.07 -8.78 -5.16
N VAL A 148 -9.50 -8.87 -6.36
CA VAL A 148 -8.88 -10.10 -6.87
C VAL A 148 -7.47 -10.34 -6.32
N ALA A 149 -6.90 -9.40 -5.56
CA ALA A 149 -5.57 -9.53 -4.98
C ALA A 149 -5.45 -10.79 -4.13
N GLU A 150 -4.31 -11.48 -4.18
CA GLU A 150 -4.07 -12.69 -3.39
C GLU A 150 -4.14 -12.42 -1.89
N VAL A 151 -3.63 -11.28 -1.46
CA VAL A 151 -3.65 -10.86 -0.05
C VAL A 151 -4.25 -9.47 0.08
N ALA A 152 -5.09 -9.27 1.11
CA ALA A 152 -5.60 -7.96 1.51
C ALA A 152 -5.07 -7.60 2.90
N VAL A 153 -4.53 -6.39 3.05
CA VAL A 153 -3.93 -5.87 4.27
C VAL A 153 -4.60 -4.56 4.67
N ALA A 154 -4.97 -4.44 5.94
CA ALA A 154 -5.42 -3.19 6.51
C ALA A 154 -4.73 -2.94 7.84
N GLN A 155 -4.41 -1.69 8.13
CA GLN A 155 -3.88 -1.29 9.42
C GLN A 155 -4.93 -1.54 10.51
N ILE A 156 -4.48 -1.93 11.70
CA ILE A 156 -5.43 -2.10 12.83
C ILE A 156 -6.13 -0.80 13.17
N GLN A 157 -5.47 0.34 13.00
CA GLN A 157 -6.03 1.68 13.15
C GLN A 157 -7.30 1.86 12.29
N ASP A 158 -7.32 1.31 11.08
CA ASP A 158 -8.45 1.42 10.17
C ASP A 158 -9.68 0.64 10.67
N PHE A 159 -9.47 -0.54 11.25
CA PHE A 159 -10.53 -1.31 11.88
C PHE A 159 -11.08 -0.66 13.15
N LEU A 160 -10.22 0.05 13.89
CA LEU A 160 -10.55 0.79 15.11
C LEU A 160 -11.21 2.15 14.80
N ASN A 161 -11.18 2.62 13.56
CA ASN A 161 -11.52 3.99 13.15
C ASN A 161 -10.68 5.03 13.89
N SER A 162 -9.42 4.73 14.09
CA SER A 162 -8.48 5.61 14.79
C SER A 162 -8.37 6.98 14.14
N PRO A 163 -8.18 8.04 14.94
CA PRO A 163 -8.00 9.40 14.43
C PRO A 163 -6.62 9.56 13.75
N PRO A 164 -6.37 10.70 13.05
CA PRO A 164 -5.10 10.96 12.36
C PRO A 164 -3.86 10.88 13.26
N GLU A 165 -4.00 11.19 14.53
CA GLU A 165 -2.93 11.21 15.53
C GLU A 165 -2.34 9.80 15.78
N ASP A 166 -3.11 8.75 15.46
CA ASP A 166 -2.70 7.34 15.57
C ASP A 166 -1.93 6.84 14.34
N ARG A 167 -1.59 7.71 13.39
CA ARG A 167 -0.78 7.37 12.23
C ARG A 167 0.57 6.80 12.67
N MET A 168 1.02 5.74 11.99
CA MET A 168 2.25 5.03 12.35
C MET A 168 3.48 5.86 12.04
N ASN A 169 3.57 6.39 10.83
CA ASN A 169 4.72 7.14 10.35
C ASN A 169 4.29 8.31 9.46
N THR A 170 4.92 9.47 9.65
CA THR A 170 4.81 10.62 8.75
C THR A 170 6.16 10.81 8.06
N PRO A 171 6.27 10.49 6.76
CA PRO A 171 7.53 10.63 6.02
C PRO A 171 8.13 12.02 6.15
N SER A 172 9.46 12.09 6.13
CA SER A 172 10.24 13.33 6.24
C SER A 172 10.05 14.10 7.56
N THR A 173 9.60 13.42 8.64
CA THR A 173 9.50 13.99 9.97
C THR A 173 10.32 13.22 11.00
N LEU A 174 10.69 13.89 12.07
CA LEU A 174 11.32 13.30 13.25
C LEU A 174 10.35 13.36 14.44
N GLY A 175 10.61 12.54 15.47
CA GLY A 175 9.92 12.62 16.75
C GLY A 175 8.96 11.46 17.03
N THR A 176 7.66 11.62 16.80
CA THR A 176 6.62 10.71 17.30
C THR A 176 6.29 9.50 16.41
N ASN A 177 7.07 9.28 15.33
CA ASN A 177 6.87 8.14 14.44
C ASN A 177 7.09 6.79 15.15
N TRP A 178 6.35 5.76 14.75
CA TRP A 178 6.45 4.39 15.24
C TRP A 178 6.08 4.19 16.72
N GLN A 179 5.33 5.12 17.31
CA GLN A 179 4.95 5.11 18.72
C GLN A 179 3.53 4.58 18.98
N PHE A 180 2.68 4.50 17.95
CA PHE A 180 1.32 3.96 18.11
C PHE A 180 1.34 2.57 18.75
N ARG A 181 0.46 2.38 19.74
CA ARG A 181 0.27 1.10 20.43
C ARG A 181 -1.21 0.85 20.66
N THR A 182 -1.60 -0.40 20.51
CA THR A 182 -2.93 -0.87 20.90
C THR A 182 -2.93 -1.39 22.33
N LEU A 183 -4.06 -1.26 23.00
CA LEU A 183 -4.33 -1.89 24.29
C LEU A 183 -5.15 -3.17 24.07
N LYS A 184 -5.11 -4.09 25.04
CA LYS A 184 -5.92 -5.32 25.00
C LYS A 184 -7.41 -5.01 24.89
N SER A 185 -7.88 -3.91 25.48
CA SER A 185 -9.27 -3.44 25.43
C SER A 185 -9.73 -3.06 24.00
N ASP A 186 -8.82 -2.70 23.12
CA ASP A 186 -9.14 -2.31 21.72
C ASP A 186 -9.63 -3.51 20.91
N PHE A 187 -9.22 -4.72 21.31
CA PHE A 187 -9.61 -5.98 20.67
C PHE A 187 -10.92 -6.53 21.25
N SER A 188 -11.98 -5.74 21.16
CA SER A 188 -13.29 -6.15 21.65
C SER A 188 -13.85 -7.36 20.89
N ASN A 189 -14.74 -8.13 21.56
CA ASN A 189 -15.43 -9.24 20.92
C ASN A 189 -16.25 -8.81 19.68
N SER A 190 -16.74 -7.57 19.66
CA SER A 190 -17.45 -7.01 18.50
C SER A 190 -16.52 -6.80 17.32
N LEU A 191 -15.30 -6.27 17.53
CA LEU A 191 -14.29 -6.12 16.51
C LEU A 191 -13.87 -7.47 15.92
N VAL A 192 -13.59 -8.45 16.80
CA VAL A 192 -13.22 -9.81 16.37
C VAL A 192 -14.32 -10.44 15.51
N LYS A 193 -15.59 -10.33 15.93
CA LYS A 193 -16.74 -10.83 15.16
C LYS A 193 -16.86 -10.10 13.81
N LYS A 194 -16.62 -8.79 13.79
CA LYS A 194 -16.66 -7.98 12.55
C LYS A 194 -15.61 -8.45 11.55
N ILE A 195 -14.36 -8.65 11.99
CA ILE A 195 -13.26 -9.12 11.13
C ILE A 195 -13.52 -10.56 10.66
N LYS A 196 -13.91 -11.47 11.55
CA LYS A 196 -14.28 -12.85 11.18
C LYS A 196 -15.40 -12.91 10.13
N LYS A 197 -16.44 -12.05 10.30
CA LYS A 197 -17.53 -11.95 9.33
C LYS A 197 -17.02 -11.45 7.98
N LEU A 198 -16.15 -10.45 7.98
CA LEU A 198 -15.53 -9.92 6.75
C LEU A 198 -14.77 -11.01 6.01
N ASN A 199 -13.87 -11.73 6.71
CA ASN A 199 -13.09 -12.81 6.12
C ASN A 199 -14.00 -13.91 5.55
N LYS A 200 -15.06 -14.31 6.30
CA LYS A 200 -16.02 -15.32 5.81
C LYS A 200 -16.75 -14.89 4.54
N ILE A 201 -17.14 -13.60 4.42
CA ILE A 201 -17.87 -13.09 3.25
C ILE A 201 -16.98 -13.13 2.00
N TYR A 202 -15.72 -12.78 2.13
CA TYR A 202 -14.78 -12.67 0.99
C TYR A 202 -13.85 -13.88 0.84
N ASN A 203 -14.07 -14.93 1.64
CA ASN A 203 -13.28 -16.17 1.63
C ASN A 203 -11.77 -15.93 1.81
N ARG A 204 -11.42 -15.13 2.84
CA ARG A 204 -10.04 -14.79 3.19
C ARG A 204 -9.66 -15.28 4.57
#